data_da942c74fde835b746a6c531e14d50b9
#
_entry.id   da942c74fde835b746a6c531e14d50b9
#
_cell.length_a   1.000
_cell.length_b   1.000
_cell.length_c   1.000
_cell.angle_alpha   90.00
_cell.angle_beta   90.00
_cell.angle_gamma   90.00
#
_symmetry.space_group_name_H-M   'P 1'
#
loop_
_entity.id
_entity.type
_entity.pdbx_description
1 polymer ?
#
loop_
_entity_poly.entity_id
_entity_poly.type
_entity_poly.pdbx_seq_one_letter_code
_entity_poly.pdbx_strand_id
1 'polypeptide(L)'
;MTGRRLALITPIRNEKDNLGHLKHTVLRQDMMPDLWVVVVGRSDDGSLEAARETFSGLGWVQVLSQVSYAPGHGHKNFARGVNDGLRRILEMEGGRPFQYISKIDATVDLDPDYFRKLAARLDSDEGLAIVCGREGFTEADGNGVPIQPSGDEIIGFNDNRLYRRDFLVEMGGYPISISPDTVLLVKSLKSGRRQMVDPDTSYRDSRLGFSKEGSWKGYFEWGRGMYSLDYHPLLSLTVAVYFGLRFRPHYQGLALPLGYFKAFIDRDGKIDDPEVRRYFRKERLGLVARSWFGGR
;
A
#
# COMPACT_ATOMS: atom_id res chain seq x y z
N MET A 1 -27.00 14.33 11.15
CA MET A 1 -26.05 13.46 10.40
C MET A 1 -24.68 13.71 10.98
N THR A 2 -24.13 12.81 11.78
CA THR A 2 -22.73 12.90 12.22
C THR A 2 -21.87 12.69 11.00
N GLY A 3 -21.25 13.77 10.50
CA GLY A 3 -20.41 13.73 9.28
C GLY A 3 -19.33 12.66 9.42
N ARG A 4 -19.15 11.87 8.38
CA ARG A 4 -18.04 10.90 8.25
C ARG A 4 -16.73 11.65 8.40
N ARG A 5 -15.84 11.18 9.26
CA ARG A 5 -14.50 11.77 9.47
C ARG A 5 -13.43 10.89 8.87
N LEU A 6 -12.65 11.48 7.98
CA LEU A 6 -11.54 10.86 7.27
C LEU A 6 -10.20 11.48 7.70
N ALA A 7 -9.24 10.66 8.08
CA ALA A 7 -7.86 11.08 8.19
C ALA A 7 -7.00 10.49 7.06
N LEU A 8 -6.05 11.26 6.58
CA LEU A 8 -5.15 10.87 5.49
C LEU A 8 -3.70 10.87 5.95
N ILE A 9 -2.94 9.86 5.56
CA ILE A 9 -1.50 9.75 5.78
C ILE A 9 -0.79 9.69 4.43
N THR A 10 0.24 10.50 4.24
CA THR A 10 1.12 10.41 3.08
C THR A 10 2.58 10.39 3.54
N PRO A 11 3.22 9.22 3.60
CA PRO A 11 4.65 9.14 3.83
C PRO A 11 5.39 9.54 2.55
N ILE A 12 6.34 10.46 2.65
CA ILE A 12 7.12 10.94 1.50
C ILE A 12 8.63 10.85 1.78
N ARG A 13 9.40 10.63 0.73
CA ARG A 13 10.86 10.71 0.75
C ARG A 13 11.39 11.09 -0.62
N ASN A 14 12.12 12.21 -0.69
CA ASN A 14 12.63 12.74 -1.96
C ASN A 14 11.51 12.95 -2.99
N GLU A 15 10.47 13.70 -2.59
CA GLU A 15 9.26 13.95 -3.37
C GLU A 15 9.01 15.44 -3.62
N LYS A 16 10.04 16.30 -3.51
CA LYS A 16 9.90 17.74 -3.65
C LYS A 16 9.09 18.14 -4.88
N ASP A 17 9.36 17.51 -6.02
CA ASP A 17 8.74 17.86 -7.30
C ASP A 17 7.28 17.39 -7.42
N ASN A 18 6.87 16.44 -6.59
CA ASN A 18 5.52 15.86 -6.63
C ASN A 18 4.54 16.53 -5.64
N LEU A 19 5.00 17.41 -4.75
CA LEU A 19 4.16 18.01 -3.71
C LEU A 19 2.99 18.84 -4.25
N GLY A 20 3.21 19.57 -5.33
CA GLY A 20 2.14 20.32 -6.01
C GLY A 20 1.05 19.42 -6.58
N HIS A 21 1.44 18.33 -7.23
CA HIS A 21 0.53 17.32 -7.76
C HIS A 21 -0.23 16.62 -6.63
N LEU A 22 0.46 16.19 -5.58
CA LEU A 22 -0.14 15.59 -4.39
C LEU A 22 -1.17 16.51 -3.73
N LYS A 23 -0.85 17.80 -3.57
CA LYS A 23 -1.81 18.79 -3.07
C LYS A 23 -3.04 18.89 -3.96
N HIS A 24 -2.84 18.96 -5.26
CA HIS A 24 -3.92 19.08 -6.23
C HIS A 24 -4.87 17.87 -6.20
N THR A 25 -4.34 16.63 -6.21
CA THR A 25 -5.16 15.42 -6.22
C THR A 25 -6.02 15.27 -4.97
N VAL A 26 -5.53 15.75 -3.81
CA VAL A 26 -6.31 15.73 -2.55
C VAL A 26 -7.34 16.87 -2.52
N LEU A 27 -6.97 18.09 -2.94
CA LEU A 27 -7.89 19.24 -2.89
C LEU A 27 -9.09 19.12 -3.86
N ARG A 28 -9.01 18.28 -4.87
CA ARG A 28 -10.13 18.05 -5.80
C ARG A 28 -11.10 16.95 -5.36
N GLN A 29 -10.86 16.32 -4.20
CA GLN A 29 -11.76 15.29 -3.68
C GLN A 29 -13.08 15.88 -3.21
N ASP A 30 -14.21 15.24 -3.56
CA ASP A 30 -15.54 15.64 -3.09
C ASP A 30 -15.80 15.28 -1.62
N MET A 31 -15.05 14.29 -1.09
CA MET A 31 -14.94 14.00 0.33
C MET A 31 -13.55 14.36 0.82
N MET A 32 -13.40 15.59 1.32
CA MET A 32 -12.14 16.08 1.85
C MET A 32 -11.77 15.37 3.17
N PRO A 33 -10.47 15.09 3.40
CA PRO A 33 -10.00 14.67 4.71
C PRO A 33 -10.20 15.78 5.75
N ASP A 34 -10.59 15.42 6.98
CA ASP A 34 -10.65 16.34 8.13
C ASP A 34 -9.24 16.61 8.70
N LEU A 35 -8.33 15.68 8.49
CA LEU A 35 -6.93 15.78 8.88
C LEU A 35 -6.06 15.06 7.83
N TRP A 36 -5.01 15.73 7.41
CA TRP A 36 -3.98 15.15 6.54
C TRP A 36 -2.61 15.25 7.20
N VAL A 37 -1.95 14.12 7.40
CA VAL A 37 -0.61 14.05 7.97
C VAL A 37 0.38 13.65 6.88
N VAL A 38 1.23 14.57 6.48
CA VAL A 38 2.34 14.36 5.55
C VAL A 38 3.59 14.07 6.37
N VAL A 39 4.11 12.84 6.29
CA VAL A 39 5.28 12.42 7.05
C VAL A 39 6.50 12.38 6.15
N VAL A 40 7.43 13.30 6.35
CA VAL A 40 8.64 13.41 5.54
C VAL A 40 9.75 12.54 6.15
N GLY A 41 10.11 11.48 5.45
CA GLY A 41 11.28 10.65 5.76
C GLY A 41 12.59 11.44 5.54
N ARG A 42 13.74 10.80 5.84
CA ARG A 42 15.04 11.39 5.54
C ARG A 42 15.16 11.65 4.05
N SER A 43 15.10 12.92 3.68
CA SER A 43 15.20 13.43 2.31
C SER A 43 16.41 14.32 2.18
N ASP A 44 17.06 14.30 1.02
CA ASP A 44 18.24 15.09 0.67
C ASP A 44 17.96 16.11 -0.46
N ASP A 45 16.70 16.15 -0.95
CA ASP A 45 16.22 17.03 -2.02
C ASP A 45 15.51 18.30 -1.52
N GLY A 46 15.42 18.54 -0.20
CA GLY A 46 14.68 19.64 0.39
C GLY A 46 13.17 19.41 0.51
N SER A 47 12.71 18.15 0.44
CA SER A 47 11.28 17.81 0.55
C SER A 47 10.61 18.30 1.82
N LEU A 48 11.31 18.40 2.96
CA LEU A 48 10.70 18.83 4.22
C LEU A 48 10.30 20.31 4.18
N GLU A 49 11.21 21.17 3.75
CA GLU A 49 10.99 22.60 3.61
C GLU A 49 9.94 22.89 2.54
N ALA A 50 10.05 22.23 1.40
CA ALA A 50 9.09 22.34 0.32
C ALA A 50 7.68 21.87 0.73
N ALA A 51 7.55 20.79 1.52
CA ALA A 51 6.26 20.35 2.03
C ALA A 51 5.64 21.39 3.00
N ARG A 52 6.44 21.96 3.90
CA ARG A 52 5.97 23.02 4.79
C ARG A 52 5.47 24.24 4.03
N GLU A 53 6.17 24.64 2.98
CA GLU A 53 5.76 25.74 2.11
C GLU A 53 4.50 25.38 1.30
N THR A 54 4.49 24.24 0.62
CA THR A 54 3.38 23.80 -0.24
C THR A 54 2.06 23.69 0.52
N PHE A 55 2.10 23.20 1.75
CA PHE A 55 0.90 22.99 2.57
C PHE A 55 0.63 24.14 3.56
N SER A 56 1.43 25.23 3.52
CA SER A 56 1.19 26.43 4.34
C SER A 56 -0.21 26.98 4.10
N GLY A 57 -0.87 27.44 5.16
CA GLY A 57 -2.23 27.97 5.08
C GLY A 57 -3.35 26.93 5.09
N LEU A 58 -3.04 25.63 5.00
CA LEU A 58 -4.02 24.56 5.15
C LEU A 58 -4.05 24.06 6.60
N GLY A 59 -4.89 24.65 7.45
CA GLY A 59 -4.91 24.38 8.90
C GLY A 59 -5.23 22.93 9.28
N TRP A 60 -5.78 22.16 8.36
CA TRP A 60 -6.09 20.72 8.52
C TRP A 60 -4.95 19.80 8.03
N VAL A 61 -3.84 20.34 7.54
CA VAL A 61 -2.65 19.59 7.12
C VAL A 61 -1.54 19.72 8.15
N GLN A 62 -0.96 18.59 8.54
CA GLN A 62 0.20 18.53 9.43
C GLN A 62 1.40 17.96 8.68
N VAL A 63 2.49 18.72 8.59
CA VAL A 63 3.76 18.25 8.01
C VAL A 63 4.70 17.87 9.15
N LEU A 64 5.09 16.61 9.19
CA LEU A 64 5.95 16.04 10.22
C LEU A 64 7.27 15.53 9.62
N SER A 65 8.38 15.72 10.32
CA SER A 65 9.59 14.95 10.07
C SER A 65 9.43 13.56 10.69
N GLN A 66 9.79 12.50 9.96
CA GLN A 66 9.72 11.13 10.47
C GLN A 66 10.63 10.96 11.69
N VAL A 67 10.05 10.53 12.81
CA VAL A 67 10.76 10.34 14.10
C VAL A 67 11.35 8.94 14.20
N SER A 68 10.63 7.93 13.75
CA SER A 68 10.97 6.51 13.95
C SER A 68 11.92 5.93 12.90
N TYR A 69 12.70 6.77 12.22
CA TYR A 69 13.64 6.34 11.19
C TYR A 69 14.77 5.46 11.77
N ALA A 70 15.08 4.35 11.07
CA ALA A 70 16.22 3.48 11.39
C ALA A 70 17.14 3.34 10.15
N PRO A 71 18.43 3.67 10.24
CA PRO A 71 19.38 3.50 9.15
C PRO A 71 19.46 2.05 8.66
N GLY A 72 19.67 1.86 7.34
CA GLY A 72 19.80 0.52 6.74
C GLY A 72 18.50 -0.25 6.53
N HIS A 73 17.35 0.32 6.90
CA HIS A 73 16.05 -0.36 6.83
C HIS A 73 15.06 0.33 5.87
N GLY A 74 15.45 0.56 4.61
CA GLY A 74 14.70 1.35 3.63
C GLY A 74 13.19 1.08 3.60
N HIS A 75 12.78 -0.12 3.23
CA HIS A 75 11.34 -0.49 3.13
C HIS A 75 10.63 -0.46 4.50
N LYS A 76 11.30 -0.87 5.59
CA LYS A 76 10.73 -0.81 6.93
C LYS A 76 10.52 0.63 7.40
N ASN A 77 11.30 1.59 6.91
CA ASN A 77 11.12 3.00 7.25
C ASN A 77 9.85 3.60 6.66
N PHE A 78 9.35 3.09 5.54
CA PHE A 78 8.04 3.43 5.03
C PHE A 78 6.94 3.13 6.06
N ALA A 79 6.87 1.89 6.54
CA ALA A 79 5.89 1.49 7.56
C ALA A 79 6.03 2.30 8.86
N ARG A 80 7.27 2.60 9.29
CA ARG A 80 7.52 3.48 10.44
C ARG A 80 6.98 4.88 10.21
N GLY A 81 7.17 5.46 9.01
CA GLY A 81 6.62 6.76 8.67
C GLY A 81 5.09 6.77 8.70
N VAL A 82 4.44 5.74 8.16
CA VAL A 82 2.98 5.59 8.26
C VAL A 82 2.54 5.54 9.72
N ASN A 83 3.26 4.81 10.58
CA ASN A 83 2.94 4.71 12.00
C ASN A 83 3.18 6.02 12.77
N ASP A 84 4.17 6.83 12.38
CA ASP A 84 4.33 8.17 12.93
C ASP A 84 3.13 9.05 12.58
N GLY A 85 2.64 8.98 11.34
CA GLY A 85 1.41 9.64 10.91
C GLY A 85 0.17 9.14 11.65
N LEU A 86 0.02 7.82 11.79
CA LEU A 86 -1.09 7.21 12.53
C LEU A 86 -1.11 7.66 14.00
N ARG A 87 0.03 7.66 14.67
CA ARG A 87 0.15 8.16 16.06
C ARG A 87 -0.33 9.60 16.14
N ARG A 88 0.10 10.45 15.22
CA ARG A 88 -0.33 11.86 15.17
C ARG A 88 -1.84 12.00 14.97
N ILE A 89 -2.45 11.19 14.10
CA ILE A 89 -3.90 11.17 13.90
C ILE A 89 -4.62 10.83 15.20
N LEU A 90 -4.19 9.76 15.89
CA LEU A 90 -4.82 9.32 17.14
C LEU A 90 -4.70 10.37 18.25
N GLU A 91 -3.59 11.09 18.34
CA GLU A 91 -3.39 12.20 19.28
C GLU A 91 -4.37 13.37 18.99
N MET A 92 -4.72 13.58 17.72
CA MET A 92 -5.57 14.71 17.30
C MET A 92 -7.08 14.36 17.24
N GLU A 93 -7.50 13.16 17.54
CA GLU A 93 -8.92 12.76 17.51
C GLU A 93 -9.82 13.57 18.46
N GLY A 94 -9.29 14.00 19.60
CA GLY A 94 -9.98 14.92 20.50
C GLY A 94 -11.35 14.45 21.01
N GLY A 95 -11.53 13.17 21.28
CA GLY A 95 -12.81 12.59 21.73
C GLY A 95 -13.84 12.33 20.61
N ARG A 96 -13.52 12.65 19.37
CA ARG A 96 -14.30 12.31 18.16
C ARG A 96 -13.44 11.50 17.20
N PRO A 97 -13.44 10.16 17.30
CA PRO A 97 -12.61 9.30 16.44
C PRO A 97 -12.91 9.50 14.95
N PHE A 98 -11.90 9.36 14.12
CA PHE A 98 -12.09 9.20 12.68
C PHE A 98 -12.77 7.86 12.42
N GLN A 99 -13.62 7.77 11.41
CA GLN A 99 -14.18 6.49 10.97
C GLN A 99 -13.21 5.77 10.04
N TYR A 100 -12.50 6.56 9.24
CA TYR A 100 -11.62 6.06 8.20
C TYR A 100 -10.25 6.68 8.31
N ILE A 101 -9.25 5.87 7.98
CA ILE A 101 -7.87 6.30 7.80
C ILE A 101 -7.42 5.82 6.41
N SER A 102 -6.92 6.72 5.59
CA SER A 102 -6.35 6.37 4.28
C SER A 102 -4.85 6.58 4.26
N LYS A 103 -4.14 5.73 3.53
CA LYS A 103 -2.75 5.94 3.13
C LYS A 103 -2.72 6.09 1.61
N ILE A 104 -2.11 7.18 1.14
CA ILE A 104 -1.85 7.41 -0.29
C ILE A 104 -0.37 7.73 -0.53
N ASP A 105 0.11 7.41 -1.72
CA ASP A 105 1.45 7.75 -2.17
C ASP A 105 1.51 9.16 -2.77
N ALA A 106 2.70 9.75 -2.84
CA ALA A 106 2.88 11.13 -3.32
C ALA A 106 2.66 11.30 -4.83
N THR A 107 2.68 10.20 -5.58
CA THR A 107 2.66 10.18 -7.05
C THR A 107 1.32 9.81 -7.64
N VAL A 108 0.31 9.64 -6.79
CA VAL A 108 -1.02 9.19 -7.23
C VAL A 108 -1.89 10.34 -7.74
N ASP A 109 -2.68 10.01 -8.73
CA ASP A 109 -3.79 10.82 -9.23
C ASP A 109 -5.10 10.06 -8.96
N LEU A 110 -5.86 10.51 -7.96
CA LEU A 110 -7.10 9.88 -7.52
C LEU A 110 -8.28 10.42 -8.30
N ASP A 111 -9.28 9.58 -8.63
CA ASP A 111 -10.56 10.07 -9.11
C ASP A 111 -11.18 11.04 -8.09
N PRO A 112 -11.89 12.10 -8.52
CA PRO A 112 -12.44 13.12 -7.60
C PRO A 112 -13.39 12.58 -6.52
N ASP A 113 -14.03 11.47 -6.74
CA ASP A 113 -14.97 10.82 -5.83
C ASP A 113 -14.38 9.59 -5.11
N TYR A 114 -13.05 9.46 -5.14
CA TYR A 114 -12.32 8.30 -4.63
C TYR A 114 -12.67 7.96 -3.18
N PHE A 115 -12.44 8.88 -2.27
CA PHE A 115 -12.69 8.63 -0.85
C PHE A 115 -14.16 8.44 -0.54
N ARG A 116 -15.05 9.19 -1.18
CA ARG A 116 -16.50 9.06 -0.97
C ARG A 116 -17.02 7.68 -1.37
N LYS A 117 -16.59 7.16 -2.53
CA LYS A 117 -16.98 5.83 -3.00
C LYS A 117 -16.46 4.74 -2.08
N LEU A 118 -15.17 4.78 -1.73
CA LEU A 118 -14.58 3.79 -0.83
C LEU A 118 -15.21 3.81 0.57
N ALA A 119 -15.49 5.00 1.12
CA ALA A 119 -16.20 5.14 2.38
C ALA A 119 -17.61 4.54 2.31
N ALA A 120 -18.34 4.76 1.20
CA ALA A 120 -19.65 4.15 0.99
C ALA A 120 -19.60 2.62 0.97
N ARG A 121 -18.56 2.02 0.38
CA ARG A 121 -18.36 0.55 0.42
C ARG A 121 -18.15 0.05 1.84
N LEU A 122 -17.28 0.71 2.61
CA LEU A 122 -17.09 0.38 4.02
C LEU A 122 -18.38 0.52 4.82
N ASP A 123 -19.19 1.57 4.60
CA ASP A 123 -20.45 1.76 5.32
C ASP A 123 -21.50 0.70 4.98
N SER A 124 -21.54 0.25 3.74
CA SER A 124 -22.51 -0.75 3.29
C SER A 124 -22.23 -2.16 3.79
N ASP A 125 -21.02 -2.42 4.31
CA ASP A 125 -20.60 -3.75 4.73
C ASP A 125 -19.64 -3.69 5.93
N GLU A 126 -20.16 -3.98 7.10
CA GLU A 126 -19.39 -3.98 8.36
C GLU A 126 -18.27 -5.03 8.39
N GLY A 127 -18.38 -6.07 7.61
CA GLY A 127 -17.32 -7.09 7.44
C GLY A 127 -16.11 -6.62 6.66
N LEU A 128 -16.23 -5.52 5.87
CA LEU A 128 -15.10 -4.94 5.15
C LEU A 128 -14.23 -4.11 6.10
N ALA A 129 -12.93 -4.34 6.06
CA ALA A 129 -11.93 -3.57 6.82
C ALA A 129 -11.05 -2.70 5.93
N ILE A 130 -10.83 -3.13 4.68
CA ILE A 130 -9.91 -2.50 3.72
C ILE A 130 -10.61 -2.39 2.37
N VAL A 131 -10.60 -1.21 1.78
CA VAL A 131 -11.08 -0.99 0.41
C VAL A 131 -10.06 -0.12 -0.34
N CYS A 132 -9.87 -0.40 -1.62
CA CYS A 132 -9.09 0.43 -2.53
C CYS A 132 -9.77 0.50 -3.90
N GLY A 133 -9.39 1.48 -4.71
CA GLY A 133 -9.78 1.53 -6.11
C GLY A 133 -8.88 0.66 -6.98
N ARG A 134 -9.22 0.55 -8.27
CA ARG A 134 -8.37 -0.09 -9.29
C ARG A 134 -7.25 0.86 -9.69
N GLU A 135 -6.06 0.31 -9.83
CA GLU A 135 -4.97 1.03 -10.47
C GLU A 135 -5.20 1.06 -11.98
N GLY A 136 -5.31 2.27 -12.52
CA GLY A 136 -5.38 2.51 -13.96
C GLY A 136 -3.98 2.77 -14.51
N PHE A 137 -3.70 2.24 -15.71
CA PHE A 137 -2.49 2.55 -16.45
C PHE A 137 -2.78 3.64 -17.49
N THR A 138 -1.81 4.53 -17.74
CA THR A 138 -1.88 5.44 -18.86
C THR A 138 -1.62 4.68 -20.16
N GLU A 139 -2.27 5.06 -21.26
CA GLU A 139 -2.04 4.46 -22.60
C GLU A 139 -0.57 4.53 -23.05
N ALA A 140 0.22 5.43 -22.47
CA ALA A 140 1.65 5.56 -22.74
C ALA A 140 2.45 4.29 -22.48
N ASP A 141 1.94 3.39 -21.65
CA ASP A 141 2.63 2.15 -21.25
C ASP A 141 2.30 0.96 -22.15
N GLY A 142 1.47 1.14 -23.14
CA GLY A 142 1.15 0.14 -24.16
C GLY A 142 0.38 -1.10 -23.68
N ASN A 143 -0.07 -1.11 -22.42
CA ASN A 143 -0.79 -2.23 -21.82
C ASN A 143 -2.03 -1.75 -21.08
N GLY A 144 -3.01 -1.20 -21.77
CA GLY A 144 -4.27 -0.71 -21.21
C GLY A 144 -5.18 -1.78 -20.57
N VAL A 145 -4.61 -2.76 -19.87
CA VAL A 145 -5.36 -3.79 -19.16
C VAL A 145 -5.17 -3.58 -17.67
N PRO A 146 -6.24 -3.43 -16.87
CA PRO A 146 -6.15 -3.42 -15.42
C PRO A 146 -5.45 -4.72 -14.97
N ILE A 147 -4.34 -4.59 -14.23
CA ILE A 147 -3.57 -5.75 -13.74
C ILE A 147 -4.37 -6.54 -12.69
N GLN A 148 -5.50 -6.04 -12.23
CA GLN A 148 -6.15 -6.58 -11.06
C GLN A 148 -7.58 -7.04 -11.33
N PRO A 149 -7.89 -8.28 -10.91
CA PRO A 149 -9.26 -8.73 -10.82
C PRO A 149 -10.01 -7.88 -9.78
N SER A 150 -11.26 -7.53 -10.06
CA SER A 150 -12.19 -6.97 -9.09
C SER A 150 -12.74 -8.09 -8.21
N GLY A 151 -12.92 -7.83 -6.90
CA GLY A 151 -13.59 -8.77 -5.99
C GLY A 151 -12.92 -8.93 -4.62
N ASP A 152 -13.51 -9.72 -3.77
CA ASP A 152 -13.17 -9.90 -2.35
C ASP A 152 -11.92 -10.77 -2.10
N GLU A 153 -11.40 -11.46 -3.11
CA GLU A 153 -10.45 -12.55 -2.90
C GLU A 153 -8.98 -12.15 -3.06
N ILE A 154 -8.67 -10.85 -3.24
CA ILE A 154 -7.39 -10.53 -3.82
C ILE A 154 -6.48 -9.82 -2.85
N ILE A 155 -5.41 -10.49 -2.56
CA ILE A 155 -4.15 -9.87 -2.15
C ILE A 155 -3.59 -9.17 -3.40
N GLY A 156 -4.14 -8.02 -3.71
CA GLY A 156 -3.75 -7.20 -4.84
C GLY A 156 -2.68 -6.18 -4.46
N PHE A 157 -2.01 -5.65 -5.47
CA PHE A 157 -0.90 -4.71 -5.36
C PHE A 157 -1.35 -3.25 -5.17
N ASN A 158 -2.59 -2.99 -4.80
CA ASN A 158 -3.11 -1.63 -4.69
C ASN A 158 -2.68 -0.98 -3.39
N ASP A 159 -1.96 0.13 -3.49
CA ASP A 159 -1.31 0.78 -2.36
C ASP A 159 -2.12 1.94 -1.75
N ASN A 160 -3.09 2.49 -2.47
CA ASN A 160 -3.87 3.65 -2.03
C ASN A 160 -5.17 3.20 -1.37
N ARG A 161 -5.09 2.81 -0.09
CA ARG A 161 -6.16 2.11 0.63
C ARG A 161 -6.89 3.00 1.62
N LEU A 162 -8.19 2.74 1.75
CA LEU A 162 -9.01 3.23 2.84
C LEU A 162 -9.26 2.11 3.84
N TYR A 163 -8.94 2.36 5.09
CA TYR A 163 -9.10 1.42 6.20
C TYR A 163 -10.22 1.88 7.13
N ARG A 164 -10.94 0.93 7.73
CA ARG A 164 -11.64 1.22 8.97
C ARG A 164 -10.61 1.57 10.04
N ARG A 165 -10.83 2.65 10.73
CA ARG A 165 -9.93 3.11 11.81
C ARG A 165 -9.74 2.05 12.89
N ASP A 166 -10.84 1.43 13.36
CA ASP A 166 -10.81 0.40 14.39
C ASP A 166 -9.96 -0.80 14.00
N PHE A 167 -10.10 -1.29 12.76
CA PHE A 167 -9.26 -2.36 12.24
C PHE A 167 -7.77 -1.98 12.25
N LEU A 168 -7.41 -0.80 11.75
CA LEU A 168 -6.01 -0.39 11.69
C LEU A 168 -5.39 -0.24 13.09
N VAL A 169 -6.17 0.23 14.06
CA VAL A 169 -5.75 0.34 15.46
C VAL A 169 -5.64 -1.03 16.12
N GLU A 170 -6.59 -1.94 15.89
CA GLU A 170 -6.57 -3.32 16.36
C GLU A 170 -5.33 -4.07 15.87
N MET A 171 -4.93 -3.85 14.63
CA MET A 171 -3.71 -4.43 14.05
C MET A 171 -2.42 -3.80 14.58
N GLY A 172 -2.50 -2.77 15.43
CA GLY A 172 -1.34 -2.03 15.94
C GLY A 172 -0.68 -1.11 14.93
N GLY A 173 -1.42 -0.72 13.89
CA GLY A 173 -0.94 0.10 12.79
C GLY A 173 -0.31 -0.72 11.65
N TYR A 174 0.62 -0.10 10.92
CA TYR A 174 1.33 -0.75 9.82
C TYR A 174 2.43 -1.68 10.32
N PRO A 175 2.43 -2.96 9.91
CA PRO A 175 3.47 -3.90 10.28
C PRO A 175 4.86 -3.46 9.80
N ILE A 176 5.86 -3.50 10.67
CA ILE A 176 7.24 -3.14 10.31
C ILE A 176 7.87 -4.28 9.51
N SER A 177 7.56 -4.33 8.23
CA SER A 177 7.99 -5.38 7.30
C SER A 177 8.43 -4.79 5.96
N ILE A 178 8.93 -5.63 5.06
CA ILE A 178 9.28 -5.24 3.69
C ILE A 178 8.02 -4.95 2.84
N SER A 179 6.92 -5.65 3.15
CA SER A 179 5.63 -5.51 2.45
C SER A 179 4.50 -5.33 3.46
N PRO A 180 4.43 -4.17 4.14
CA PRO A 180 3.47 -3.94 5.22
C PRO A 180 2.02 -4.06 4.75
N ASP A 181 1.72 -3.57 3.57
CA ASP A 181 0.40 -3.63 2.94
C ASP A 181 -0.07 -5.07 2.74
N THR A 182 0.82 -5.94 2.25
CA THR A 182 0.52 -7.37 2.08
C THR A 182 0.29 -8.07 3.42
N VAL A 183 1.05 -7.71 4.44
CA VAL A 183 0.86 -8.25 5.80
C VAL A 183 -0.48 -7.85 6.38
N LEU A 184 -0.91 -6.58 6.21
CA LEU A 184 -2.24 -6.12 6.64
C LEU A 184 -3.37 -6.87 5.95
N LEU A 185 -3.22 -7.18 4.64
CA LEU A 185 -4.20 -7.99 3.92
C LEU A 185 -4.33 -9.40 4.50
N VAL A 186 -3.21 -10.06 4.81
CA VAL A 186 -3.25 -11.37 5.46
C VAL A 186 -3.89 -11.28 6.84
N LYS A 187 -3.54 -10.26 7.64
CA LYS A 187 -4.14 -10.05 8.96
C LYS A 187 -5.65 -9.78 8.88
N SER A 188 -6.11 -9.03 7.89
CA SER A 188 -7.54 -8.84 7.63
C SER A 188 -8.25 -10.17 7.40
N LEU A 189 -7.71 -11.03 6.51
CA LEU A 189 -8.26 -12.36 6.25
C LEU A 189 -8.29 -13.23 7.52
N LYS A 190 -7.24 -13.17 8.33
CA LYS A 190 -7.11 -13.97 9.56
C LYS A 190 -8.02 -13.48 10.70
N SER A 191 -8.33 -12.20 10.76
CA SER A 191 -9.30 -11.65 11.71
C SER A 191 -10.77 -11.86 11.27
N GLY A 192 -11.00 -12.58 10.16
CA GLY A 192 -12.34 -12.77 9.60
C GLY A 192 -12.92 -11.53 8.93
N ARG A 193 -12.11 -10.49 8.73
CA ARG A 193 -12.51 -9.28 8.02
C ARG A 193 -12.19 -9.40 6.53
N ARG A 194 -12.99 -8.75 5.70
CA ARG A 194 -12.84 -8.76 4.25
C ARG A 194 -12.12 -7.52 3.72
N GLN A 195 -11.64 -7.64 2.52
CA GLN A 195 -11.02 -6.56 1.74
C GLN A 195 -11.64 -6.54 0.35
N MET A 196 -11.67 -5.38 -0.29
CA MET A 196 -12.27 -5.22 -1.60
C MET A 196 -11.43 -4.28 -2.48
N VAL A 197 -11.35 -4.62 -3.77
CA VAL A 197 -10.98 -3.66 -4.82
C VAL A 197 -12.28 -3.18 -5.46
N ASP A 198 -12.63 -1.91 -5.24
CA ASP A 198 -13.86 -1.33 -5.81
C ASP A 198 -13.71 -1.20 -7.33
N PRO A 199 -14.59 -1.86 -8.12
CA PRO A 199 -14.51 -1.82 -9.58
C PRO A 199 -14.90 -0.45 -10.19
N ASP A 200 -15.62 0.38 -9.43
CA ASP A 200 -16.19 1.64 -9.90
C ASP A 200 -15.34 2.85 -9.51
N THR A 201 -14.18 2.62 -8.91
CA THR A 201 -13.26 3.65 -8.42
C THR A 201 -11.86 3.36 -8.94
N SER A 202 -11.16 4.38 -9.44
CA SER A 202 -9.80 4.22 -9.93
C SER A 202 -8.85 5.30 -9.45
N TYR A 203 -7.57 4.99 -9.54
CA TYR A 203 -6.48 5.93 -9.39
C TYR A 203 -5.39 5.60 -10.40
N ARG A 204 -4.51 6.57 -10.68
CA ARG A 204 -3.32 6.37 -11.50
C ARG A 204 -2.10 6.68 -10.67
N ASP A 205 -1.07 5.85 -10.80
CA ASP A 205 0.24 6.18 -10.26
C ASP A 205 1.14 6.63 -11.42
N SER A 206 1.78 7.78 -11.28
CA SER A 206 2.72 8.28 -12.29
C SER A 206 4.04 7.51 -12.28
N ARG A 207 4.29 6.69 -11.25
CA ARG A 207 5.44 5.81 -11.17
C ARG A 207 5.07 4.41 -11.59
N LEU A 208 5.42 4.08 -12.81
CA LEU A 208 5.46 2.71 -13.24
C LEU A 208 6.64 1.99 -12.61
N GLY A 209 6.30 1.01 -11.80
CA GLY A 209 7.28 0.12 -11.23
C GLY A 209 7.73 0.47 -9.80
N PHE A 210 8.07 -0.54 -9.09
CA PHE A 210 8.31 -0.64 -7.66
C PHE A 210 9.50 0.17 -7.12
N SER A 211 10.27 0.87 -7.93
CA SER A 211 11.38 1.69 -7.43
C SER A 211 11.74 2.85 -8.35
N LYS A 212 12.19 3.97 -7.76
CA LYS A 212 12.82 5.10 -8.46
C LYS A 212 14.05 4.67 -9.30
N GLU A 213 14.63 3.51 -9.00
CA GLU A 213 15.87 3.02 -9.58
C GLU A 213 15.62 2.02 -10.74
N GLY A 214 14.37 1.95 -11.22
CA GLY A 214 13.97 1.13 -12.37
C GLY A 214 13.28 -0.18 -11.98
N SER A 215 12.52 -0.71 -12.93
CA SER A 215 11.66 -1.88 -12.74
C SER A 215 12.45 -3.16 -12.39
N TRP A 216 13.66 -3.37 -12.91
CA TRP A 216 14.49 -4.52 -12.54
C TRP A 216 14.73 -4.60 -11.04
N LYS A 217 15.19 -3.48 -10.44
CA LYS A 217 15.47 -3.42 -9.01
C LYS A 217 14.19 -3.60 -8.20
N GLY A 218 13.08 -3.03 -8.64
CA GLY A 218 11.79 -3.19 -7.99
C GLY A 218 11.34 -4.66 -7.91
N TYR A 219 11.38 -5.39 -9.03
CA TYR A 219 11.03 -6.81 -9.05
C TYR A 219 12.01 -7.68 -8.28
N PHE A 220 13.30 -7.34 -8.30
CA PHE A 220 14.31 -8.02 -7.50
C PHE A 220 14.03 -7.86 -5.99
N GLU A 221 13.76 -6.64 -5.53
CA GLU A 221 13.41 -6.37 -4.12
C GLU A 221 12.06 -7.00 -3.74
N TRP A 222 11.11 -7.09 -4.66
CA TRP A 222 9.89 -7.85 -4.43
C TRP A 222 10.18 -9.34 -4.21
N GLY A 223 11.07 -9.94 -4.99
CA GLY A 223 11.54 -11.31 -4.77
C GLY A 223 12.15 -11.49 -3.38
N ARG A 224 12.97 -10.55 -2.92
CA ARG A 224 13.48 -10.54 -1.53
C ARG A 224 12.37 -10.45 -0.49
N GLY A 225 11.36 -9.60 -0.77
CA GLY A 225 10.15 -9.49 0.06
C GLY A 225 9.39 -10.81 0.17
N MET A 226 9.22 -11.55 -0.93
CA MET A 226 8.61 -12.88 -0.91
C MET A 226 9.37 -13.86 0.00
N TYR A 227 10.72 -13.85 -0.02
CA TYR A 227 11.51 -14.65 0.90
C TYR A 227 11.28 -14.25 2.35
N SER A 228 11.28 -12.94 2.63
CA SER A 228 11.05 -12.41 3.98
C SER A 228 9.66 -12.73 4.54
N LEU A 229 8.64 -12.82 3.69
CA LEU A 229 7.29 -13.25 4.05
C LEU A 229 7.13 -14.78 4.12
N ASP A 230 8.19 -15.53 3.91
CA ASP A 230 8.22 -17.01 3.90
C ASP A 230 7.33 -17.64 2.79
N TYR A 231 7.27 -17.03 1.60
CA TYR A 231 6.60 -17.66 0.47
C TYR A 231 7.18 -19.05 0.19
N HIS A 232 6.30 -19.99 -0.14
CA HIS A 232 6.77 -21.28 -0.63
C HIS A 232 7.56 -21.09 -1.94
N PRO A 233 8.72 -21.72 -2.14
CA PRO A 233 9.53 -21.53 -3.35
C PRO A 233 8.76 -21.78 -4.66
N LEU A 234 7.88 -22.79 -4.70
CA LEU A 234 7.03 -23.06 -5.86
C LEU A 234 6.05 -21.90 -6.12
N LEU A 235 5.46 -21.31 -5.08
CA LEU A 235 4.59 -20.15 -5.25
C LEU A 235 5.35 -18.95 -5.79
N SER A 236 6.56 -18.70 -5.32
CA SER A 236 7.43 -17.64 -5.84
C SER A 236 7.74 -17.86 -7.32
N LEU A 237 8.02 -19.11 -7.71
CA LEU A 237 8.29 -19.47 -9.10
C LEU A 237 7.04 -19.30 -10.00
N THR A 238 5.85 -19.72 -9.53
CA THR A 238 4.61 -19.53 -10.30
C THR A 238 4.30 -18.06 -10.54
N VAL A 239 4.49 -17.20 -9.53
CA VAL A 239 4.36 -15.74 -9.67
C VAL A 239 5.36 -15.20 -10.69
N ALA A 240 6.62 -15.64 -10.63
CA ALA A 240 7.66 -15.22 -11.56
C ALA A 240 7.33 -15.62 -13.03
N VAL A 241 6.87 -16.84 -13.24
CA VAL A 241 6.44 -17.32 -14.56
C VAL A 241 5.24 -16.52 -15.07
N TYR A 242 4.23 -16.31 -14.23
CA TYR A 242 3.05 -15.54 -14.59
C TYR A 242 3.42 -14.13 -15.05
N PHE A 243 4.22 -13.39 -14.26
CA PHE A 243 4.64 -12.03 -14.62
C PHE A 243 5.57 -12.03 -15.83
N GLY A 244 6.50 -12.96 -15.94
CA GLY A 244 7.41 -13.06 -17.07
C GLY A 244 6.73 -13.36 -18.41
N LEU A 245 5.62 -14.12 -18.40
CA LEU A 245 4.86 -14.43 -19.61
C LEU A 245 3.80 -13.37 -19.95
N ARG A 246 3.17 -12.78 -18.92
CA ARG A 246 1.97 -11.95 -19.11
C ARG A 246 2.27 -10.46 -19.30
N PHE A 247 3.33 -9.94 -18.68
CA PHE A 247 3.60 -8.51 -18.63
C PHE A 247 4.97 -8.15 -19.19
N ARG A 248 5.04 -7.03 -19.87
CA ARG A 248 6.33 -6.42 -20.26
C ARG A 248 6.82 -5.49 -19.14
N PRO A 249 8.12 -5.39 -18.92
CA PRO A 249 9.19 -6.15 -19.60
C PRO A 249 9.33 -7.58 -19.04
N HIS A 250 9.46 -8.57 -19.90
CA HIS A 250 9.47 -10.00 -19.55
C HIS A 250 10.59 -10.42 -18.58
N TYR A 251 11.63 -9.61 -18.40
CA TYR A 251 12.71 -9.88 -17.44
C TYR A 251 12.22 -9.90 -15.96
N GLN A 252 11.01 -9.45 -15.69
CA GLN A 252 10.39 -9.57 -14.36
C GLN A 252 10.40 -11.02 -13.88
N GLY A 253 10.14 -11.96 -14.82
CA GLY A 253 10.18 -13.39 -14.56
C GLY A 253 11.55 -13.91 -14.11
N LEU A 254 12.63 -13.18 -14.39
CA LEU A 254 13.98 -13.48 -13.90
C LEU A 254 14.34 -12.70 -12.65
N ALA A 255 13.98 -11.42 -12.57
CA ALA A 255 14.33 -10.57 -11.44
C ALA A 255 13.75 -11.07 -10.12
N LEU A 256 12.47 -11.50 -10.13
CA LEU A 256 11.77 -12.05 -8.96
C LEU A 256 12.50 -13.26 -8.33
N PRO A 257 12.73 -14.38 -9.04
CA PRO A 257 13.40 -15.53 -8.45
C PRO A 257 14.85 -15.21 -8.04
N LEU A 258 15.56 -14.38 -8.80
CA LEU A 258 16.90 -13.97 -8.43
C LEU A 258 16.92 -13.20 -7.10
N GLY A 259 15.97 -12.29 -6.87
CA GLY A 259 15.81 -11.60 -5.59
C GLY A 259 15.50 -12.57 -4.45
N TYR A 260 14.59 -13.53 -4.68
CA TYR A 260 14.24 -14.57 -3.70
C TYR A 260 15.45 -15.42 -3.30
N PHE A 261 16.21 -15.93 -4.30
CA PHE A 261 17.40 -16.73 -4.05
C PHE A 261 18.54 -15.92 -3.42
N LYS A 262 18.70 -14.66 -3.81
CA LYS A 262 19.69 -13.78 -3.16
C LYS A 262 19.37 -13.61 -1.68
N ALA A 263 18.13 -13.36 -1.31
CA ALA A 263 17.70 -13.26 0.07
C ALA A 263 17.89 -14.59 0.85
N PHE A 264 17.69 -15.73 0.18
CA PHE A 264 17.97 -17.06 0.75
C PHE A 264 19.47 -17.24 1.05
N ILE A 265 20.36 -16.87 0.10
CA ILE A 265 21.82 -16.99 0.26
C ILE A 265 22.31 -16.02 1.33
N ASP A 266 21.82 -14.78 1.35
CA ASP A 266 22.18 -13.75 2.33
C ASP A 266 21.59 -14.05 3.72
N ARG A 267 20.72 -15.05 3.84
CA ARG A 267 19.98 -15.38 5.06
C ARG A 267 19.20 -14.19 5.61
N ASP A 268 18.53 -13.45 4.72
CA ASP A 268 17.67 -12.33 5.12
C ASP A 268 16.68 -12.76 6.19
N GLY A 269 16.43 -11.88 7.15
CA GLY A 269 15.49 -12.17 8.24
C GLY A 269 14.07 -12.33 7.70
N LYS A 270 13.38 -13.37 8.16
CA LYS A 270 11.96 -13.57 7.91
C LYS A 270 11.12 -12.74 8.87
N ILE A 271 9.87 -12.45 8.44
CA ILE A 271 8.91 -11.75 9.31
C ILE A 271 8.68 -12.57 10.59
N ASP A 272 8.68 -11.87 11.73
CA ASP A 272 8.37 -12.45 13.03
C ASP A 272 6.84 -12.44 13.26
N ASP A 273 6.12 -13.12 12.37
CA ASP A 273 4.68 -13.33 12.44
C ASP A 273 4.38 -14.74 11.90
N PRO A 274 4.16 -15.72 12.80
CA PRO A 274 3.97 -17.11 12.42
C PRO A 274 2.71 -17.33 11.58
N GLU A 275 1.68 -16.52 11.75
CA GLU A 275 0.42 -16.62 11.02
C GLU A 275 0.60 -16.19 9.56
N VAL A 276 1.28 -15.05 9.34
CA VAL A 276 1.64 -14.57 7.99
C VAL A 276 2.55 -15.57 7.28
N ARG A 277 3.57 -16.12 7.98
CA ARG A 277 4.45 -17.14 7.42
C ARG A 277 3.70 -18.41 7.02
N ARG A 278 2.79 -18.90 7.91
CA ARG A 278 1.96 -20.08 7.62
C ARG A 278 1.09 -19.85 6.38
N TYR A 279 0.49 -18.65 6.26
CA TYR A 279 -0.32 -18.30 5.12
C TYR A 279 0.45 -18.44 3.81
N PHE A 280 1.60 -17.79 3.67
CA PHE A 280 2.38 -17.84 2.42
C PHE A 280 3.09 -19.16 2.19
N ARG A 281 3.46 -19.87 3.25
CA ARG A 281 4.16 -21.15 3.14
C ARG A 281 3.25 -22.30 2.75
N LYS A 282 2.00 -22.33 3.24
CA LYS A 282 1.10 -23.46 3.11
C LYS A 282 -0.25 -23.11 2.49
N GLU A 283 -0.97 -22.14 3.05
CA GLU A 283 -2.37 -21.92 2.74
C GLU A 283 -2.55 -21.33 1.33
N ARG A 284 -1.78 -20.32 0.97
CA ARG A 284 -1.87 -19.68 -0.35
C ARG A 284 -1.50 -20.62 -1.49
N LEU A 285 -0.53 -21.49 -1.29
CA LEU A 285 -0.21 -22.52 -2.28
C LEU A 285 -1.40 -23.45 -2.52
N GLY A 286 -2.09 -23.87 -1.45
CA GLY A 286 -3.30 -24.68 -1.53
C GLY A 286 -4.46 -23.96 -2.25
N LEU A 287 -4.63 -22.66 -2.05
CA LEU A 287 -5.64 -21.86 -2.75
C LEU A 287 -5.34 -21.78 -4.25
N VAL A 288 -4.11 -21.49 -4.63
CA VAL A 288 -3.67 -21.46 -6.04
C VAL A 288 -3.85 -22.85 -6.70
N ALA A 289 -3.45 -23.91 -6.03
CA ALA A 289 -3.63 -25.26 -6.54
C ALA A 289 -5.12 -25.60 -6.76
N ARG A 290 -6.01 -25.23 -5.83
CA ARG A 290 -7.46 -25.45 -6.00
C ARG A 290 -8.04 -24.64 -7.15
N SER A 291 -7.61 -23.39 -7.36
CA SER A 291 -8.09 -22.57 -8.47
C SER A 291 -7.66 -23.11 -9.84
N TRP A 292 -6.53 -23.83 -9.92
CA TRP A 292 -6.01 -24.39 -11.16
C TRP A 292 -6.51 -25.82 -11.44
N PHE A 293 -6.70 -26.63 -10.39
CA PHE A 293 -7.02 -28.06 -10.51
C PHE A 293 -8.42 -28.43 -9.97
N GLY A 294 -9.06 -27.53 -9.21
CA GLY A 294 -10.43 -27.66 -8.79
C GLY A 294 -11.34 -27.24 -9.93
N GLY A 295 -11.74 -28.24 -10.75
CA GLY A 295 -12.70 -28.01 -11.81
C GLY A 295 -13.99 -27.36 -11.29
N ARG A 296 -14.64 -26.56 -12.15
CA ARG A 296 -15.92 -25.87 -11.97
C ARG A 296 -17.02 -26.79 -11.46
#